data_0b9e752fa309441e21ff5dc176b3fb5c
#
_entry.id   0b9e752fa309441e21ff5dc176b3fb5c
#
_cell.length_a   1.000
_cell.length_b   1.000
_cell.length_c   1.000
_cell.angle_alpha   90.00
_cell.angle_beta   90.00
_cell.angle_gamma   90.00
#
_symmetry.space_group_name_H-M   'P 1'
#
loop_
_entity.id
_entity.type
_entity.pdbx_description
1 polymer ?
#
loop_
_entity_poly.entity_id
_entity_poly.type
_entity_poly.pdbx_seq_one_letter_code
_entity_poly.pdbx_strand_id
1 'polypeptide(L)'
;MLSKKLTPLLRQYLDIKQQYSDCLIFFRLGDFYELFFEDAEVAAAQLGITLTKRGQVDGSDIPMCGVPHHHGDNYLAKLLKNGFKVAICEQIESPEESKKRGQKAIIKRQVVRIATPGTLTEEKELSSSNNNFLMNIISFKNYYNIVYADISTGEINLKKLFNKKDVLECIENISPSELLIPETQDYDFITKERKKKLVTYLQDSYLDPIKCEKCFKNTYSKNKKIKKLKFDKEEIIALGATINYFMYTQNGKIPAMSLPVRDKENNFLEIDFATKKNLEIAYTLSGEKYGSLFDSLNFTLTSTGERKLLKDLTNPLTDLDLISQRLDLVNFFYDKYDSIKVEIEKKILHFPDLARSLNRVSLGRGGPRDLLAICKGLKKSFNLSRLLYEKTAKVNSYKFFNYFYELTNTNIKIKNIIATLEKALSDNLPLFSRDGNFIKSKFDEELDRVRFYRDKSKNLIVKEEELERKNSGINNLKIKYNNYRPFQFFFC
;
A
#
# COMPACT_ATOMS: atom_id res chain seq x y z
N MET A 1 -5.93 -39.47 -1.29
CA MET A 1 -5.55 -40.31 -2.47
C MET A 1 -5.42 -39.56 -3.81
N LEU A 2 -5.75 -38.25 -3.90
CA LEU A 2 -5.61 -37.41 -5.12
C LEU A 2 -4.15 -37.08 -5.55
N SER A 3 -3.15 -37.34 -4.71
CA SER A 3 -1.81 -36.79 -4.90
C SER A 3 -0.91 -37.48 -5.93
N LYS A 4 -1.25 -38.71 -6.41
CA LYS A 4 -0.34 -39.45 -7.29
C LYS A 4 -0.44 -39.13 -8.80
N LYS A 5 -1.52 -38.50 -9.25
CA LYS A 5 -1.75 -38.18 -10.70
C LYS A 5 -1.55 -36.72 -11.08
N LEU A 6 -1.32 -35.82 -10.10
CA LEU A 6 -1.13 -34.38 -10.34
C LEU A 6 0.30 -34.05 -10.80
N THR A 7 0.44 -33.10 -11.72
CA THR A 7 1.73 -32.54 -12.08
C THR A 7 2.38 -31.86 -10.86
N PRO A 8 3.72 -31.80 -10.79
CA PRO A 8 4.41 -31.12 -9.69
C PRO A 8 3.96 -29.67 -9.49
N LEU A 9 3.63 -28.97 -10.57
CA LEU A 9 3.13 -27.60 -10.56
C LEU A 9 1.75 -27.48 -9.85
N LEU A 10 0.82 -28.34 -10.20
CA LEU A 10 -0.51 -28.34 -9.60
C LEU A 10 -0.48 -28.79 -8.14
N ARG A 11 0.47 -29.65 -7.75
CA ARG A 11 0.71 -29.96 -6.34
C ARG A 11 1.14 -28.71 -5.56
N GLN A 12 2.12 -27.96 -6.09
CA GLN A 12 2.56 -26.70 -5.48
C GLN A 12 1.40 -25.70 -5.33
N TYR A 13 0.49 -25.64 -6.33
CA TYR A 13 -0.71 -24.80 -6.25
C TYR A 13 -1.63 -25.24 -5.12
N LEU A 14 -1.95 -26.55 -5.02
CA LEU A 14 -2.83 -27.09 -3.98
C LEU A 14 -2.24 -26.97 -2.58
N ASP A 15 -0.92 -27.17 -2.43
CA ASP A 15 -0.23 -26.98 -1.15
C ASP A 15 -0.36 -25.53 -0.66
N ILE A 16 -0.27 -24.56 -1.58
CA ILE A 16 -0.50 -23.15 -1.27
C ILE A 16 -1.98 -22.90 -0.98
N LYS A 17 -2.90 -23.44 -1.79
CA LYS A 17 -4.34 -23.28 -1.58
C LYS A 17 -4.79 -23.83 -0.23
N GLN A 18 -4.21 -24.92 0.23
CA GLN A 18 -4.50 -25.48 1.55
C GLN A 18 -4.12 -24.53 2.69
N GLN A 19 -3.02 -23.79 2.53
CA GLN A 19 -2.57 -22.79 3.51
C GLN A 19 -3.41 -21.51 3.49
N TYR A 20 -3.98 -21.16 2.32
CA TYR A 20 -4.75 -19.94 2.08
C TYR A 20 -6.12 -20.28 1.50
N SER A 21 -6.87 -21.14 2.21
CA SER A 21 -8.12 -21.72 1.73
C SER A 21 -9.22 -20.69 1.44
N ASP A 22 -9.24 -19.59 2.17
CA ASP A 22 -10.20 -18.48 2.04
C ASP A 22 -9.81 -17.43 0.98
N CYS A 23 -8.67 -17.62 0.29
CA CYS A 23 -8.18 -16.72 -0.73
C CYS A 23 -8.24 -17.34 -2.13
N LEU A 24 -8.50 -16.54 -3.15
CA LEU A 24 -8.19 -16.88 -4.53
C LEU A 24 -6.68 -16.79 -4.74
N ILE A 25 -6.08 -17.76 -5.44
CA ILE A 25 -4.62 -17.79 -5.61
C ILE A 25 -4.24 -17.20 -6.97
N PHE A 26 -3.61 -16.04 -6.98
CA PHE A 26 -2.91 -15.52 -8.15
C PHE A 26 -1.54 -16.19 -8.27
N PHE A 27 -1.49 -17.27 -9.03
CA PHE A 27 -0.31 -18.11 -9.15
C PHE A 27 0.55 -17.71 -10.35
N ARG A 28 1.73 -17.16 -10.10
CA ARG A 28 2.62 -16.64 -11.16
C ARG A 28 3.15 -17.76 -12.06
N LEU A 29 2.85 -17.68 -13.35
CA LEU A 29 3.36 -18.56 -14.39
C LEU A 29 3.82 -17.74 -15.60
N GLY A 30 5.14 -17.55 -15.70
CA GLY A 30 5.70 -16.69 -16.75
C GLY A 30 5.12 -15.26 -16.68
N ASP A 31 4.44 -14.83 -17.74
CA ASP A 31 3.86 -13.49 -17.85
C ASP A 31 2.39 -13.41 -17.38
N PHE A 32 1.87 -14.49 -16.77
CA PHE A 32 0.49 -14.55 -16.31
C PHE A 32 0.41 -14.86 -14.81
N TYR A 33 -0.71 -14.43 -14.19
CA TYR A 33 -1.25 -15.04 -13.00
C TYR A 33 -2.34 -16.02 -13.44
N GLU A 34 -2.12 -17.30 -13.18
CA GLU A 34 -3.10 -18.36 -13.48
C GLU A 34 -3.80 -18.79 -12.20
N LEU A 35 -5.08 -19.10 -12.33
CA LEU A 35 -5.92 -19.68 -11.29
C LEU A 35 -6.43 -21.04 -11.77
N PHE A 36 -6.61 -21.97 -10.84
CA PHE A 36 -7.01 -23.33 -11.14
C PHE A 36 -8.19 -23.79 -10.28
N PHE A 37 -8.87 -24.84 -10.72
CA PHE A 37 -9.99 -25.44 -10.03
C PHE A 37 -11.11 -24.43 -9.74
N GLU A 38 -11.71 -24.49 -8.55
CA GLU A 38 -12.77 -23.59 -8.10
C GLU A 38 -12.37 -22.11 -8.16
N ASP A 39 -11.11 -21.80 -7.84
CA ASP A 39 -10.60 -20.41 -7.95
C ASP A 39 -10.72 -19.87 -9.38
N ALA A 40 -10.50 -20.74 -10.39
CA ALA A 40 -10.62 -20.33 -11.79
C ALA A 40 -12.07 -20.06 -12.19
N GLU A 41 -12.99 -20.88 -11.75
CA GLU A 41 -14.43 -20.71 -12.03
C GLU A 41 -14.97 -19.43 -11.40
N VAL A 42 -14.64 -19.21 -10.12
CA VAL A 42 -15.04 -18.00 -9.40
C VAL A 42 -14.43 -16.74 -10.04
N ALA A 43 -13.12 -16.76 -10.30
CA ALA A 43 -12.44 -15.60 -10.87
C ALA A 43 -12.92 -15.29 -12.30
N ALA A 44 -13.11 -16.32 -13.14
CA ALA A 44 -13.62 -16.13 -14.50
C ALA A 44 -14.99 -15.46 -14.51
N ALA A 45 -15.91 -15.91 -13.65
CA ALA A 45 -17.24 -15.34 -13.50
C ALA A 45 -17.21 -13.88 -13.00
N GLN A 46 -16.35 -13.58 -12.00
CA GLN A 46 -16.28 -12.25 -11.40
C GLN A 46 -15.55 -11.22 -12.30
N LEU A 47 -14.57 -11.67 -13.05
CA LEU A 47 -13.75 -10.80 -13.91
C LEU A 47 -14.29 -10.66 -15.34
N GLY A 48 -15.20 -11.55 -15.75
CA GLY A 48 -15.69 -11.63 -17.11
C GLY A 48 -14.61 -12.09 -18.10
N ILE A 49 -13.74 -13.02 -17.69
CA ILE A 49 -12.67 -13.59 -18.52
C ILE A 49 -12.96 -15.03 -18.89
N THR A 50 -12.32 -15.51 -19.96
CA THR A 50 -12.54 -16.86 -20.48
C THR A 50 -12.05 -17.92 -19.49
N LEU A 51 -12.93 -18.85 -19.14
CA LEU A 51 -12.57 -20.08 -18.47
C LEU A 51 -12.05 -21.09 -19.50
N THR A 52 -10.85 -21.58 -19.30
CA THR A 52 -10.19 -22.60 -20.12
C THR A 52 -9.89 -23.84 -19.31
N LYS A 53 -9.11 -24.77 -19.85
CA LYS A 53 -8.71 -26.00 -19.16
C LYS A 53 -7.22 -26.27 -19.36
N ARG A 54 -6.60 -26.87 -18.34
CA ARG A 54 -5.19 -27.22 -18.36
C ARG A 54 -4.93 -28.58 -17.74
N GLY A 55 -4.87 -29.61 -18.59
CA GLY A 55 -4.66 -30.97 -18.17
C GLY A 55 -5.94 -31.65 -17.63
N GLN A 56 -5.78 -32.89 -17.18
CA GLN A 56 -6.86 -33.70 -16.64
C GLN A 56 -6.43 -34.42 -15.35
N VAL A 57 -7.37 -34.59 -14.45
CA VAL A 57 -7.24 -35.43 -13.24
C VAL A 57 -8.42 -36.35 -13.18
N ASP A 58 -8.13 -37.68 -13.12
CA ASP A 58 -9.15 -38.74 -13.06
C ASP A 58 -10.20 -38.65 -14.19
N GLY A 59 -9.78 -38.21 -15.40
CA GLY A 59 -10.65 -38.09 -16.58
C GLY A 59 -11.45 -36.80 -16.64
N SER A 60 -11.35 -35.92 -15.62
CA SER A 60 -12.00 -34.63 -15.61
C SER A 60 -11.01 -33.52 -15.97
N ASP A 61 -11.41 -32.58 -16.83
CA ASP A 61 -10.62 -31.40 -17.20
C ASP A 61 -10.43 -30.51 -15.99
N ILE A 62 -9.22 -29.91 -15.84
CA ILE A 62 -8.94 -28.96 -14.77
C ILE A 62 -9.29 -27.56 -15.26
N PRO A 63 -10.29 -26.89 -14.65
CA PRO A 63 -10.61 -25.50 -14.98
C PRO A 63 -9.42 -24.59 -14.71
N MET A 64 -9.16 -23.66 -15.63
CA MET A 64 -8.10 -22.67 -15.52
C MET A 64 -8.53 -21.35 -16.15
N CYS A 65 -8.19 -20.25 -15.51
CA CYS A 65 -8.21 -18.93 -16.13
C CYS A 65 -6.91 -18.19 -15.84
N GLY A 66 -6.62 -17.14 -16.60
CA GLY A 66 -5.37 -16.40 -16.41
C GLY A 66 -5.52 -14.93 -16.78
N VAL A 67 -4.78 -14.09 -16.07
CA VAL A 67 -4.69 -12.66 -16.33
C VAL A 67 -3.24 -12.26 -16.57
N PRO A 68 -2.94 -11.35 -17.52
CA PRO A 68 -1.59 -10.88 -17.75
C PRO A 68 -1.04 -10.21 -16.49
N HIS A 69 0.16 -10.60 -16.06
CA HIS A 69 0.79 -10.08 -14.85
C HIS A 69 0.90 -8.54 -14.84
N HIS A 70 1.21 -7.93 -15.96
CA HIS A 70 1.36 -6.47 -16.06
C HIS A 70 0.03 -5.70 -15.90
N HIS A 71 -1.11 -6.41 -16.00
CA HIS A 71 -2.46 -5.88 -15.72
C HIS A 71 -3.05 -6.49 -14.44
N GLY A 72 -2.28 -7.29 -13.70
CA GLY A 72 -2.75 -8.01 -12.52
C GLY A 72 -3.42 -7.10 -11.48
N ASP A 73 -2.91 -5.89 -11.27
CA ASP A 73 -3.48 -4.94 -10.30
C ASP A 73 -4.92 -4.54 -10.63
N ASN A 74 -5.26 -4.35 -11.90
CA ASN A 74 -6.63 -3.99 -12.32
C ASN A 74 -7.62 -5.14 -12.05
N TYR A 75 -7.22 -6.38 -12.31
CA TYR A 75 -8.05 -7.56 -12.03
C TYR A 75 -8.15 -7.83 -10.53
N LEU A 76 -7.03 -7.64 -9.80
CA LEU A 76 -7.01 -7.73 -8.35
C LEU A 76 -8.03 -6.78 -7.72
N ALA A 77 -8.03 -5.51 -8.12
CA ALA A 77 -8.95 -4.51 -7.59
C ALA A 77 -10.42 -4.87 -7.82
N LYS A 78 -10.76 -5.45 -8.98
CA LYS A 78 -12.13 -5.92 -9.25
C LYS A 78 -12.54 -7.03 -8.28
N LEU A 79 -11.67 -8.00 -8.02
CA LEU A 79 -11.95 -9.08 -7.07
C LEU A 79 -12.11 -8.54 -5.64
N LEU A 80 -11.23 -7.63 -5.22
CA LEU A 80 -11.32 -7.01 -3.89
C LEU A 80 -12.60 -6.18 -3.71
N LYS A 81 -13.01 -5.41 -4.72
CA LYS A 81 -14.29 -4.67 -4.71
C LYS A 81 -15.50 -5.62 -4.58
N ASN A 82 -15.39 -6.83 -5.08
CA ASN A 82 -16.42 -7.88 -4.93
C ASN A 82 -16.29 -8.66 -3.60
N GLY A 83 -15.37 -8.23 -2.70
CA GLY A 83 -15.20 -8.78 -1.37
C GLY A 83 -14.37 -10.07 -1.31
N PHE A 84 -13.63 -10.42 -2.38
CA PHE A 84 -12.73 -11.57 -2.37
C PHE A 84 -11.37 -11.18 -1.77
N LYS A 85 -10.70 -12.16 -1.15
CA LYS A 85 -9.30 -12.07 -0.76
C LYS A 85 -8.45 -12.78 -1.81
N VAL A 86 -7.27 -12.26 -2.09
CA VAL A 86 -6.37 -12.82 -3.11
C VAL A 86 -4.97 -13.00 -2.54
N ALA A 87 -4.48 -14.23 -2.52
CA ALA A 87 -3.09 -14.53 -2.18
C ALA A 87 -2.23 -14.43 -3.45
N ILE A 88 -1.29 -13.47 -3.46
CA ILE A 88 -0.39 -13.25 -4.60
C ILE A 88 0.84 -14.11 -4.42
N CYS A 89 1.00 -15.06 -5.33
CA CYS A 89 2.06 -16.05 -5.31
C CYS A 89 3.06 -15.78 -6.43
N GLU A 90 4.29 -15.40 -6.06
CA GLU A 90 5.37 -15.05 -6.97
C GLU A 90 6.43 -16.14 -7.07
N GLN A 91 7.15 -16.16 -8.18
CA GLN A 91 8.35 -16.95 -8.36
C GLN A 91 9.48 -16.36 -7.51
N ILE A 92 10.03 -17.16 -6.58
CA ILE A 92 11.10 -16.73 -5.68
C ILE A 92 12.49 -17.16 -6.12
N GLU A 93 12.60 -17.83 -7.26
CA GLU A 93 13.85 -18.24 -7.88
C GLU A 93 13.77 -18.10 -9.42
N SER A 94 14.90 -17.92 -10.04
CA SER A 94 15.01 -17.89 -11.50
C SER A 94 14.93 -19.29 -12.13
N PRO A 95 14.61 -19.40 -13.44
CA PRO A 95 14.66 -20.68 -14.15
C PRO A 95 16.05 -21.33 -14.09
N GLU A 96 17.11 -20.53 -14.02
CA GLU A 96 18.50 -21.01 -13.95
C GLU A 96 18.82 -21.63 -12.59
N GLU A 97 18.37 -20.99 -11.50
CA GLU A 97 18.49 -21.52 -10.14
C GLU A 97 17.69 -22.81 -9.96
N SER A 98 16.50 -22.88 -10.53
CA SER A 98 15.69 -24.08 -10.54
C SER A 98 16.42 -25.25 -11.25
N LYS A 99 17.05 -25.01 -12.41
CA LYS A 99 17.84 -26.03 -13.14
C LYS A 99 19.03 -26.57 -12.35
N LYS A 100 19.68 -25.73 -11.50
CA LYS A 100 20.77 -26.18 -10.62
C LYS A 100 20.34 -27.21 -9.59
N ARG A 101 19.04 -27.23 -9.19
CA ARG A 101 18.47 -28.22 -8.27
C ARG A 101 18.10 -29.55 -8.97
N GLY A 102 18.08 -29.57 -10.30
CA GLY A 102 17.81 -30.76 -11.12
C GLY A 102 17.03 -30.41 -12.39
N GLN A 103 17.24 -31.17 -13.45
CA GLN A 103 16.61 -30.91 -14.76
C GLN A 103 15.06 -30.92 -14.73
N LYS A 104 14.45 -31.62 -13.76
CA LYS A 104 12.99 -31.72 -13.58
C LYS A 104 12.47 -30.85 -12.42
N ALA A 105 13.32 -30.03 -11.80
CA ALA A 105 12.90 -29.17 -10.70
C ALA A 105 11.99 -28.05 -11.22
N ILE A 106 10.85 -27.88 -10.56
CA ILE A 106 9.95 -26.76 -10.85
C ILE A 106 10.40 -25.50 -10.10
N ILE A 107 10.14 -24.34 -10.69
CA ILE A 107 10.40 -23.04 -10.06
C ILE A 107 9.61 -22.94 -8.74
N LYS A 108 10.29 -22.63 -7.65
CA LYS A 108 9.65 -22.39 -6.36
C LYS A 108 8.84 -21.11 -6.39
N ARG A 109 7.65 -21.18 -5.79
CA ARG A 109 6.73 -20.07 -5.62
C ARG A 109 6.34 -19.94 -4.17
N GLN A 110 6.10 -18.71 -3.77
CA GLN A 110 5.66 -18.39 -2.40
C GLN A 110 4.66 -17.25 -2.43
N VAL A 111 3.71 -17.27 -1.51
CA VAL A 111 2.82 -16.13 -1.29
C VAL A 111 3.63 -14.98 -0.73
N VAL A 112 3.66 -13.87 -1.47
CA VAL A 112 4.40 -12.65 -1.09
C VAL A 112 3.51 -11.65 -0.38
N ARG A 113 2.20 -11.76 -0.56
CA ARG A 113 1.18 -10.99 0.18
C ARG A 113 -0.21 -11.60 0.01
N ILE A 114 -1.10 -11.22 0.93
CA ILE A 114 -2.54 -11.40 0.81
C ILE A 114 -3.14 -10.02 0.59
N ALA A 115 -3.82 -9.82 -0.51
CA ALA A 115 -4.59 -8.62 -0.77
C ALA A 115 -6.03 -8.83 -0.30
N THR A 116 -6.53 -7.88 0.50
CA THR A 116 -7.90 -7.88 1.01
C THR A 116 -8.53 -6.51 0.74
N PRO A 117 -9.85 -6.35 0.80
CA PRO A 117 -10.49 -5.04 0.59
C PRO A 117 -9.92 -3.93 1.47
N GLY A 118 -9.58 -4.23 2.73
CA GLY A 118 -9.03 -3.27 3.70
C GLY A 118 -7.51 -3.07 3.62
N THR A 119 -6.80 -3.88 2.81
CA THR A 119 -5.33 -3.79 2.70
C THR A 119 -4.84 -3.38 1.31
N LEU A 120 -5.71 -2.75 0.51
CA LEU A 120 -5.38 -2.21 -0.81
C LEU A 120 -4.43 -1.00 -0.70
N THR A 121 -3.38 -0.98 -1.52
CA THR A 121 -2.35 0.09 -1.54
C THR A 121 -2.07 0.64 -2.94
N GLU A 122 -2.64 0.04 -3.95
CA GLU A 122 -2.50 0.40 -5.36
C GLU A 122 -3.15 1.77 -5.63
N GLU A 123 -2.35 2.75 -6.07
CA GLU A 123 -2.79 4.15 -6.21
C GLU A 123 -3.96 4.34 -7.19
N LYS A 124 -3.94 3.61 -8.30
CA LYS A 124 -4.98 3.71 -9.33
C LYS A 124 -6.36 3.25 -8.87
N GLU A 125 -6.40 2.43 -7.82
CA GLU A 125 -7.62 1.79 -7.34
C GLU A 125 -8.17 2.45 -6.07
N LEU A 126 -7.35 3.30 -5.42
CA LEU A 126 -7.74 4.06 -4.25
C LEU A 126 -8.35 5.40 -4.67
N SER A 127 -9.48 5.75 -4.07
CA SER A 127 -10.02 7.11 -4.20
C SER A 127 -9.03 8.14 -3.66
N SER A 128 -8.87 9.27 -4.38
CA SER A 128 -8.04 10.38 -3.91
C SER A 128 -8.58 11.01 -2.63
N SER A 129 -9.91 11.09 -2.55
CA SER A 129 -10.63 11.79 -1.49
C SER A 129 -10.95 10.94 -0.26
N ASN A 130 -10.91 9.61 -0.38
CA ASN A 130 -11.33 8.74 0.70
C ASN A 130 -10.16 7.91 1.24
N ASN A 131 -10.23 7.63 2.55
CA ASN A 131 -9.41 6.60 3.16
C ASN A 131 -9.99 5.22 2.85
N ASN A 132 -9.12 4.21 2.82
CA ASN A 132 -9.51 2.81 2.70
C ASN A 132 -9.41 2.13 4.06
N PHE A 133 -10.40 2.33 4.91
CA PHE A 133 -10.34 1.82 6.27
C PHE A 133 -10.62 0.32 6.36
N LEU A 134 -9.75 -0.36 7.09
CA LEU A 134 -10.00 -1.62 7.74
C LEU A 134 -10.42 -1.34 9.18
N MET A 135 -11.49 -1.97 9.67
CA MET A 135 -11.97 -1.79 11.03
C MET A 135 -11.93 -3.10 11.80
N ASN A 136 -11.26 -3.10 12.94
CA ASN A 136 -11.20 -4.23 13.89
C ASN A 136 -12.07 -3.92 15.11
N ILE A 137 -12.98 -4.82 15.45
CA ILE A 137 -13.92 -4.69 16.55
C ILE A 137 -13.69 -5.82 17.53
N ILE A 138 -13.27 -5.49 18.75
CA ILE A 138 -13.02 -6.46 19.82
C ILE A 138 -13.91 -6.15 21.01
N SER A 139 -14.74 -7.10 21.42
CA SER A 139 -15.59 -7.02 22.59
C SER A 139 -14.80 -7.33 23.86
N PHE A 140 -14.92 -6.48 24.84
CA PHE A 140 -14.50 -6.69 26.22
C PHE A 140 -15.75 -6.73 27.10
N LYS A 141 -15.63 -7.10 28.36
CA LYS A 141 -16.77 -7.37 29.24
C LYS A 141 -17.93 -6.38 29.13
N ASN A 142 -17.64 -5.07 29.12
CA ASN A 142 -18.65 -4.00 29.18
C ASN A 142 -18.53 -2.98 28.05
N TYR A 143 -17.65 -3.21 27.07
CA TYR A 143 -17.41 -2.25 25.99
C TYR A 143 -16.72 -2.93 24.79
N TYR A 144 -16.63 -2.18 23.70
CA TYR A 144 -15.94 -2.54 22.48
C TYR A 144 -14.78 -1.59 22.24
N ASN A 145 -13.59 -2.12 21.97
CA ASN A 145 -12.51 -1.36 21.37
C ASN A 145 -12.58 -1.51 19.85
N ILE A 146 -12.71 -0.39 19.17
CA ILE A 146 -12.76 -0.31 17.72
C ILE A 146 -11.48 0.37 17.24
N VAL A 147 -10.70 -0.35 16.41
CA VAL A 147 -9.55 0.21 15.74
C VAL A 147 -9.88 0.31 14.25
N TYR A 148 -9.80 1.49 13.68
CA TYR A 148 -9.91 1.65 12.24
C TYR A 148 -8.64 2.29 11.69
N ALA A 149 -8.10 1.65 10.64
CA ALA A 149 -6.80 2.00 10.10
C ALA A 149 -6.78 1.89 8.58
N ASP A 150 -6.05 2.80 7.94
CA ASP A 150 -5.78 2.79 6.52
C ASP A 150 -4.31 2.48 6.27
N ILE A 151 -4.04 1.27 5.78
CA ILE A 151 -2.68 0.81 5.49
C ILE A 151 -2.00 1.68 4.42
N SER A 152 -2.76 2.28 3.51
CA SER A 152 -2.21 3.09 2.42
C SER A 152 -1.66 4.42 2.90
N THR A 153 -2.30 5.03 3.91
CA THR A 153 -1.88 6.31 4.51
C THR A 153 -1.11 6.15 5.81
N GLY A 154 -1.20 4.98 6.45
CA GLY A 154 -0.66 4.72 7.78
C GLY A 154 -1.49 5.31 8.91
N GLU A 155 -2.67 5.84 8.63
CA GLU A 155 -3.58 6.36 9.66
C GLU A 155 -4.14 5.23 10.51
N ILE A 156 -4.15 5.40 11.84
CA ILE A 156 -4.72 4.45 12.79
C ILE A 156 -5.40 5.19 13.93
N ASN A 157 -6.66 4.85 14.17
CA ASN A 157 -7.50 5.48 15.14
C ASN A 157 -8.11 4.41 16.07
N LEU A 158 -8.40 4.80 17.31
CA LEU A 158 -8.99 3.94 18.33
C LEU A 158 -10.20 4.64 18.92
N LYS A 159 -11.33 3.93 19.01
CA LYS A 159 -12.55 4.39 19.66
C LYS A 159 -13.04 3.33 20.64
N LYS A 160 -13.56 3.77 21.81
CA LYS A 160 -14.15 2.91 22.82
C LYS A 160 -15.66 3.16 22.86
N LEU A 161 -16.47 2.12 22.67
CA LEU A 161 -17.93 2.22 22.65
C LEU A 161 -18.55 1.22 23.63
N PHE A 162 -19.71 1.57 24.20
CA PHE A 162 -20.29 0.82 25.31
C PHE A 162 -21.51 0.01 24.93
N ASN A 163 -22.12 0.24 23.78
CA ASN A 163 -23.31 -0.48 23.35
C ASN A 163 -23.25 -0.88 21.87
N LYS A 164 -24.07 -1.88 21.50
CA LYS A 164 -24.14 -2.43 20.14
C LYS A 164 -24.63 -1.42 19.11
N LYS A 165 -25.53 -0.51 19.49
CA LYS A 165 -26.09 0.50 18.61
C LYS A 165 -25.01 1.48 18.15
N ASP A 166 -24.19 1.99 19.09
CA ASP A 166 -23.08 2.90 18.78
C ASP A 166 -22.02 2.21 17.89
N VAL A 167 -21.80 0.90 18.08
CA VAL A 167 -20.91 0.12 17.20
C VAL A 167 -21.45 0.09 15.76
N LEU A 168 -22.73 -0.19 15.56
CA LEU A 168 -23.36 -0.19 14.23
C LEU A 168 -23.27 1.20 13.58
N GLU A 169 -23.58 2.24 14.35
CA GLU A 169 -23.49 3.61 13.87
C GLU A 169 -22.05 4.01 13.52
N CYS A 170 -21.06 3.58 14.31
CA CYS A 170 -19.65 3.79 14.03
C CYS A 170 -19.24 3.11 12.70
N ILE A 171 -19.69 1.89 12.46
CA ILE A 171 -19.44 1.17 11.22
C ILE A 171 -20.09 1.91 10.02
N GLU A 172 -21.32 2.42 10.15
CA GLU A 172 -22.00 3.19 9.09
C GLU A 172 -21.25 4.49 8.79
N ASN A 173 -20.87 5.23 9.84
CA ASN A 173 -20.16 6.51 9.71
C ASN A 173 -18.78 6.38 9.05
N ILE A 174 -18.03 5.31 9.37
CA ILE A 174 -16.68 5.09 8.80
C ILE A 174 -16.74 4.36 7.47
N SER A 175 -17.76 3.54 7.26
CA SER A 175 -17.95 2.72 6.05
C SER A 175 -16.68 1.95 5.65
N PRO A 176 -16.16 1.07 6.54
CA PRO A 176 -14.92 0.38 6.27
C PRO A 176 -15.04 -0.59 5.10
N SER A 177 -13.95 -0.75 4.36
CA SER A 177 -13.85 -1.72 3.26
C SER A 177 -13.73 -3.16 3.75
N GLU A 178 -13.29 -3.36 4.99
CA GLU A 178 -13.16 -4.67 5.63
C GLU A 178 -13.38 -4.56 7.14
N LEU A 179 -14.13 -5.53 7.69
CA LEU A 179 -14.38 -5.67 9.12
C LEU A 179 -13.63 -6.90 9.65
N LEU A 180 -12.81 -6.72 10.66
CA LEU A 180 -12.19 -7.79 11.43
C LEU A 180 -12.97 -8.02 12.71
N ILE A 181 -13.39 -9.25 12.95
CA ILE A 181 -14.07 -9.66 14.19
C ILE A 181 -13.51 -10.99 14.69
N PRO A 182 -13.32 -11.18 16.00
CA PRO A 182 -12.89 -12.48 16.56
C PRO A 182 -13.90 -13.58 16.30
N GLU A 183 -13.42 -14.79 15.94
CA GLU A 183 -14.29 -15.96 15.70
C GLU A 183 -15.06 -16.42 16.94
N THR A 184 -14.47 -16.24 18.11
CA THR A 184 -15.01 -16.74 19.40
C THR A 184 -15.99 -15.79 20.08
N GLN A 185 -16.21 -14.59 19.52
CA GLN A 185 -17.12 -13.59 20.07
C GLN A 185 -18.40 -13.48 19.25
N ASP A 186 -19.52 -13.19 19.91
CA ASP A 186 -20.82 -13.03 19.25
C ASP A 186 -20.95 -11.64 18.59
N TYR A 187 -21.01 -11.62 17.27
CA TYR A 187 -21.24 -10.44 16.44
C TYR A 187 -22.44 -10.61 15.49
N ASP A 188 -23.40 -11.43 15.87
CA ASP A 188 -24.63 -11.65 15.08
C ASP A 188 -25.32 -10.36 14.68
N PHE A 189 -25.27 -9.35 15.56
CA PHE A 189 -25.85 -8.05 15.28
C PHE A 189 -25.18 -7.29 14.12
N ILE A 190 -23.92 -7.60 13.80
CA ILE A 190 -23.20 -7.06 12.65
C ILE A 190 -23.47 -7.90 11.40
N THR A 191 -23.40 -9.23 11.52
CA THR A 191 -23.41 -10.15 10.38
C THR A 191 -24.79 -10.32 9.76
N LYS A 192 -25.86 -10.08 10.53
CA LYS A 192 -27.26 -10.12 10.04
C LYS A 192 -27.60 -8.95 9.13
N GLU A 193 -27.04 -7.77 9.39
CA GLU A 193 -27.37 -6.55 8.67
C GLU A 193 -26.45 -6.27 7.47
N ARG A 194 -25.31 -6.98 7.37
CA ARG A 194 -24.29 -6.69 6.35
C ARG A 194 -23.99 -7.87 5.45
N LYS A 195 -23.53 -7.55 4.24
CA LYS A 195 -23.03 -8.55 3.29
C LYS A 195 -21.85 -9.30 3.91
N LYS A 196 -21.97 -10.59 4.12
CA LYS A 196 -20.93 -11.51 4.66
C LYS A 196 -19.54 -11.31 4.03
N LYS A 197 -19.47 -10.80 2.80
CA LYS A 197 -18.23 -10.58 2.04
C LYS A 197 -17.29 -9.52 2.62
N LEU A 198 -17.75 -8.64 3.52
CA LEU A 198 -16.92 -7.60 4.12
C LEU A 198 -16.32 -8.02 5.46
N VAL A 199 -16.71 -9.18 5.99
CA VAL A 199 -16.30 -9.64 7.31
C VAL A 199 -15.19 -10.67 7.19
N THR A 200 -14.10 -10.41 7.92
CA THR A 200 -12.98 -11.33 8.13
C THR A 200 -12.94 -11.79 9.58
N TYR A 201 -13.01 -13.07 9.80
CA TYR A 201 -12.91 -13.66 11.13
C TYR A 201 -11.45 -13.79 11.56
N LEU A 202 -11.13 -13.30 12.75
CA LEU A 202 -9.80 -13.43 13.35
C LEU A 202 -9.77 -14.62 14.31
N GLN A 203 -8.79 -15.49 14.13
CA GLN A 203 -8.49 -16.56 15.08
C GLN A 203 -8.01 -15.97 16.41
N ASP A 204 -8.23 -16.68 17.51
CA ASP A 204 -7.81 -16.25 18.86
C ASP A 204 -6.31 -15.95 18.98
N SER A 205 -5.50 -16.60 18.16
CA SER A 205 -4.05 -16.34 18.09
C SER A 205 -3.67 -14.89 17.74
N TYR A 206 -4.56 -14.14 17.11
CA TYR A 206 -4.38 -12.71 16.82
C TYR A 206 -4.63 -11.84 18.04
N LEU A 207 -5.39 -12.34 19.02
CA LEU A 207 -5.75 -11.61 20.24
C LEU A 207 -4.82 -11.94 21.42
N ASP A 208 -3.81 -12.79 21.23
CA ASP A 208 -2.81 -13.11 22.26
C ASP A 208 -2.15 -11.81 22.78
N PRO A 209 -2.31 -11.47 24.07
CA PRO A 209 -1.84 -10.22 24.64
C PRO A 209 -0.33 -10.01 24.48
N ILE A 210 0.46 -11.09 24.60
CA ILE A 210 1.92 -11.04 24.50
C ILE A 210 2.34 -10.73 23.06
N LYS A 211 1.71 -11.37 22.09
CA LYS A 211 1.98 -11.11 20.67
C LYS A 211 1.53 -9.70 20.28
N CYS A 212 0.36 -9.26 20.71
CA CYS A 212 -0.16 -7.93 20.45
C CYS A 212 0.75 -6.85 21.02
N GLU A 213 1.17 -6.99 22.28
CA GLU A 213 2.09 -6.04 22.92
C GLU A 213 3.44 -5.99 22.20
N LYS A 214 4.00 -7.14 21.84
CA LYS A 214 5.25 -7.24 21.08
C LYS A 214 5.14 -6.56 19.72
N CYS A 215 4.05 -6.82 19.00
CA CYS A 215 3.77 -6.23 17.68
C CYS A 215 3.65 -4.69 17.78
N PHE A 216 2.87 -4.19 18.74
CA PHE A 216 2.72 -2.78 19.03
C PHE A 216 4.06 -2.11 19.39
N LYS A 217 4.81 -2.68 20.34
CA LYS A 217 6.13 -2.16 20.75
C LYS A 217 7.12 -2.12 19.58
N ASN A 218 7.17 -3.16 18.75
CA ASN A 218 8.07 -3.20 17.60
C ASN A 218 7.75 -2.11 16.59
N THR A 219 6.47 -1.92 16.27
CA THR A 219 6.01 -0.90 15.32
C THR A 219 6.39 0.51 15.76
N TYR A 220 6.24 0.81 17.05
CA TYR A 220 6.49 2.15 17.59
C TYR A 220 7.79 2.30 18.37
N SER A 221 8.70 1.31 18.33
CA SER A 221 9.96 1.28 19.10
C SER A 221 10.83 2.52 18.92
N LYS A 222 10.84 3.10 17.73
CA LYS A 222 11.63 4.30 17.37
C LYS A 222 10.94 5.60 17.74
N ASN A 223 9.66 5.58 18.14
CA ASN A 223 8.89 6.79 18.41
C ASN A 223 8.75 7.06 19.92
N LYS A 224 9.56 7.98 20.44
CA LYS A 224 9.55 8.32 21.88
C LYS A 224 8.19 8.89 22.35
N LYS A 225 7.39 9.47 21.46
CA LYS A 225 6.08 10.08 21.81
C LYS A 225 5.04 9.04 22.19
N ILE A 226 5.17 7.78 21.73
CA ILE A 226 4.22 6.70 22.04
C ILE A 226 4.10 6.45 23.56
N LYS A 227 5.21 6.59 24.32
CA LYS A 227 5.23 6.42 25.78
C LYS A 227 4.36 7.43 26.53
N LYS A 228 4.11 8.58 25.93
CA LYS A 228 3.26 9.66 26.51
C LYS A 228 1.77 9.37 26.36
N LEU A 229 1.36 8.49 25.42
CA LEU A 229 -0.05 8.23 25.10
C LEU A 229 -0.74 7.27 26.05
N LYS A 230 0.00 6.54 26.91
CA LYS A 230 -0.51 5.68 27.99
C LYS A 230 -1.75 4.85 27.59
N PHE A 231 -1.59 3.92 26.63
CA PHE A 231 -2.66 2.97 26.27
C PHE A 231 -2.84 1.91 27.37
N ASP A 232 -4.10 1.52 27.64
CA ASP A 232 -4.41 0.40 28.50
C ASP A 232 -4.15 -0.95 27.82
N LYS A 233 -4.27 -2.07 28.57
CA LYS A 233 -3.96 -3.41 28.04
C LYS A 233 -4.91 -3.82 26.91
N GLU A 234 -6.18 -3.53 27.06
CA GLU A 234 -7.21 -3.87 26.06
C GLU A 234 -7.06 -3.02 24.79
N GLU A 235 -6.70 -1.75 24.91
CA GLU A 235 -6.34 -0.89 23.77
C GLU A 235 -5.12 -1.42 23.02
N ILE A 236 -4.09 -1.88 23.76
CA ILE A 236 -2.88 -2.47 23.16
C ILE A 236 -3.21 -3.78 22.46
N ILE A 237 -4.12 -4.61 22.98
CA ILE A 237 -4.58 -5.82 22.30
C ILE A 237 -5.27 -5.45 20.99
N ALA A 238 -6.18 -4.50 21.00
CA ALA A 238 -6.92 -4.10 19.80
C ALA A 238 -6.00 -3.52 18.71
N LEU A 239 -5.11 -2.60 19.10
CA LEU A 239 -4.11 -2.01 18.20
C LEU A 239 -3.12 -3.07 17.69
N GLY A 240 -2.62 -3.91 18.59
CA GLY A 240 -1.67 -4.98 18.28
C GLY A 240 -2.25 -6.04 17.34
N ALA A 241 -3.49 -6.45 17.53
CA ALA A 241 -4.20 -7.38 16.67
C ALA A 241 -4.36 -6.81 15.24
N THR A 242 -4.72 -5.53 15.12
CA THR A 242 -4.83 -4.85 13.82
C THR A 242 -3.49 -4.79 13.09
N ILE A 243 -2.42 -4.41 13.80
CA ILE A 243 -1.06 -4.37 13.24
C ILE A 243 -0.60 -5.77 12.86
N ASN A 244 -0.90 -6.79 13.68
CA ASN A 244 -0.56 -8.19 13.40
C ASN A 244 -1.26 -8.69 12.13
N TYR A 245 -2.52 -8.31 11.92
CA TYR A 245 -3.23 -8.61 10.68
C TYR A 245 -2.57 -7.94 9.46
N PHE A 246 -2.17 -6.68 9.57
CA PHE A 246 -1.39 -6.03 8.51
C PHE A 246 -0.08 -6.76 8.24
N MET A 247 0.66 -7.16 9.26
CA MET A 247 1.88 -7.94 9.10
C MET A 247 1.63 -9.28 8.40
N TYR A 248 0.59 -9.99 8.79
CA TYR A 248 0.20 -11.25 8.14
C TYR A 248 -0.09 -11.05 6.66
N THR A 249 -0.96 -10.10 6.33
CA THR A 249 -1.34 -9.83 4.93
C THR A 249 -0.18 -9.30 4.09
N GLN A 250 0.81 -8.65 4.71
CA GLN A 250 1.98 -8.07 4.05
C GLN A 250 3.25 -8.93 4.16
N ASN A 251 3.11 -10.22 4.49
CA ASN A 251 4.23 -11.16 4.62
C ASN A 251 5.35 -10.64 5.57
N GLY A 252 4.96 -10.23 6.76
CA GLY A 252 5.85 -9.75 7.82
C GLY A 252 6.32 -8.30 7.69
N LYS A 253 5.98 -7.60 6.60
CA LYS A 253 6.33 -6.18 6.44
C LYS A 253 5.38 -5.30 7.25
N ILE A 254 5.92 -4.26 7.87
CA ILE A 254 5.15 -3.31 8.67
C ILE A 254 4.98 -2.01 7.87
N PRO A 255 3.74 -1.52 7.67
CA PRO A 255 3.52 -0.22 7.06
C PRO A 255 4.06 0.90 7.95
N ALA A 256 4.33 2.07 7.36
CA ALA A 256 4.71 3.27 8.10
C ALA A 256 3.47 3.85 8.80
N MET A 257 3.16 3.32 10.01
CA MET A 257 1.98 3.73 10.78
C MET A 257 2.24 5.04 11.53
N SER A 258 1.25 5.95 11.50
CA SER A 258 1.21 7.12 12.37
C SER A 258 1.01 6.71 13.84
N LEU A 259 1.19 7.66 14.76
CA LEU A 259 0.82 7.39 16.16
C LEU A 259 -0.70 7.18 16.26
N PRO A 260 -1.15 6.18 17.02
CA PRO A 260 -2.58 5.94 17.20
C PRO A 260 -3.26 7.16 17.86
N VAL A 261 -4.38 7.55 17.29
CA VAL A 261 -5.21 8.65 17.81
C VAL A 261 -6.43 8.06 18.48
N ARG A 262 -6.69 8.45 19.74
CA ARG A 262 -7.98 8.16 20.37
C ARG A 262 -9.02 9.15 19.90
N ASP A 263 -10.10 8.65 19.31
CA ASP A 263 -11.30 9.44 19.10
C ASP A 263 -11.97 9.64 20.48
N LYS A 264 -11.71 10.79 21.06
CA LYS A 264 -12.41 11.19 22.27
C LYS A 264 -13.83 11.61 21.88
N GLU A 265 -14.82 11.01 22.50
CA GLU A 265 -16.24 11.29 22.26
C GLU A 265 -16.60 12.77 22.33
N ASN A 266 -15.85 13.56 23.11
CA ASN A 266 -16.16 14.97 23.37
C ASN A 266 -15.48 15.98 22.42
N ASN A 267 -14.71 15.54 21.42
CA ASN A 267 -14.00 16.48 20.53
C ASN A 267 -14.74 16.76 19.22
N PHE A 268 -15.73 15.95 18.88
CA PHE A 268 -16.48 16.05 17.63
C PHE A 268 -17.98 16.09 17.90
N LEU A 269 -18.69 16.87 17.10
CA LEU A 269 -20.15 16.88 17.09
C LEU A 269 -20.65 15.52 16.59
N GLU A 270 -21.46 14.87 17.43
CA GLU A 270 -22.10 13.62 17.06
C GLU A 270 -23.23 13.90 16.06
N ILE A 271 -23.03 13.49 14.82
CA ILE A 271 -24.03 13.53 13.77
C ILE A 271 -24.21 12.08 13.31
N ASP A 272 -25.40 11.55 13.45
CA ASP A 272 -25.71 10.19 13.01
C ASP A 272 -25.61 10.03 11.49
N PHE A 273 -25.47 8.79 11.06
CA PHE A 273 -25.31 8.48 9.64
C PHE A 273 -26.49 8.93 8.78
N ALA A 274 -27.72 8.76 9.29
CA ALA A 274 -28.92 9.14 8.54
C ALA A 274 -28.98 10.66 8.33
N THR A 275 -28.64 11.43 9.39
CA THR A 275 -28.56 12.90 9.30
C THR A 275 -27.47 13.34 8.32
N LYS A 276 -26.25 12.77 8.40
CA LYS A 276 -25.17 13.06 7.41
C LYS A 276 -25.60 12.78 5.98
N LYS A 277 -26.30 11.67 5.76
CA LYS A 277 -26.82 11.27 4.46
C LYS A 277 -27.92 12.21 3.98
N ASN A 278 -28.89 12.55 4.84
CA ASN A 278 -30.01 13.43 4.49
C ASN A 278 -29.56 14.88 4.24
N LEU A 279 -28.50 15.33 4.90
CA LEU A 279 -27.85 16.63 4.63
C LEU A 279 -26.90 16.60 3.43
N GLU A 280 -26.75 15.45 2.79
CA GLU A 280 -25.89 15.26 1.63
C GLU A 280 -24.47 15.83 1.82
N ILE A 281 -23.89 15.59 3.01
CA ILE A 281 -22.59 16.19 3.37
C ILE A 281 -21.47 15.66 2.47
N ALA A 282 -21.33 14.34 2.35
CA ALA A 282 -20.25 13.68 1.59
C ALA A 282 -20.71 13.22 0.20
N TYR A 283 -21.94 12.75 0.12
CA TYR A 283 -22.59 12.19 -1.09
C TYR A 283 -24.05 12.60 -1.11
N THR A 284 -24.60 12.71 -2.31
CA THR A 284 -26.03 12.92 -2.52
C THR A 284 -26.85 11.69 -2.10
N LEU A 285 -28.16 11.83 -1.99
CA LEU A 285 -29.07 10.69 -1.70
C LEU A 285 -28.97 9.58 -2.77
N SER A 286 -28.65 9.95 -4.02
CA SER A 286 -28.38 8.99 -5.10
C SER A 286 -27.01 8.28 -4.99
N GLY A 287 -26.14 8.69 -4.03
CA GLY A 287 -24.82 8.11 -3.84
C GLY A 287 -23.72 8.75 -4.67
N GLU A 288 -24.02 9.83 -5.40
CA GLU A 288 -23.06 10.57 -6.21
C GLU A 288 -22.31 11.60 -5.35
N LYS A 289 -21.05 11.86 -5.71
CA LYS A 289 -20.24 12.89 -5.07
C LYS A 289 -20.64 14.29 -5.56
N TYR A 290 -20.91 14.40 -6.86
CA TYR A 290 -21.33 15.63 -7.50
C TYR A 290 -22.67 16.11 -6.94
N GLY A 291 -22.73 17.39 -6.58
CA GLY A 291 -23.92 18.01 -5.97
C GLY A 291 -23.99 17.91 -4.44
N SER A 292 -23.06 17.22 -3.77
CA SER A 292 -22.97 17.20 -2.30
C SER A 292 -22.41 18.51 -1.73
N LEU A 293 -22.56 18.72 -0.42
CA LEU A 293 -21.92 19.85 0.28
C LEU A 293 -20.38 19.79 0.12
N PHE A 294 -19.82 18.59 0.21
CA PHE A 294 -18.38 18.39 0.01
C PHE A 294 -17.94 18.81 -1.39
N ASP A 295 -18.66 18.42 -2.43
CA ASP A 295 -18.34 18.80 -3.81
C ASP A 295 -18.37 20.33 -4.00
N SER A 296 -19.38 20.99 -3.44
CA SER A 296 -19.55 22.46 -3.52
C SER A 296 -18.40 23.24 -2.84
N LEU A 297 -17.78 22.64 -1.82
CA LEU A 297 -16.69 23.27 -1.04
C LEU A 297 -15.29 22.76 -1.43
N ASN A 298 -15.18 21.78 -2.31
CA ASN A 298 -13.92 21.15 -2.64
C ASN A 298 -13.11 21.92 -3.69
N PHE A 299 -12.39 22.92 -3.25
CA PHE A 299 -11.37 23.63 -4.03
C PHE A 299 -9.95 23.17 -3.71
N THR A 300 -9.79 21.98 -3.12
CA THR A 300 -8.48 21.47 -2.72
C THR A 300 -7.63 21.10 -3.95
N LEU A 301 -6.33 21.38 -3.88
CA LEU A 301 -5.36 21.09 -4.95
C LEU A 301 -4.57 19.79 -4.70
N THR A 302 -4.84 19.10 -3.59
CA THR A 302 -4.08 17.90 -3.20
C THR A 302 -5.00 16.82 -2.66
N SER A 303 -4.68 15.55 -2.93
CA SER A 303 -5.43 14.41 -2.39
C SER A 303 -5.49 14.39 -0.86
N THR A 304 -4.40 14.80 -0.19
CA THR A 304 -4.36 14.89 1.27
C THR A 304 -5.28 16.00 1.79
N GLY A 305 -5.32 17.15 1.10
CA GLY A 305 -6.24 18.25 1.40
C GLY A 305 -7.70 17.83 1.22
N GLU A 306 -7.99 17.11 0.14
CA GLU A 306 -9.32 16.57 -0.15
C GLU A 306 -9.80 15.63 0.96
N ARG A 307 -8.98 14.67 1.39
CA ARG A 307 -9.30 13.79 2.53
C ARG A 307 -9.49 14.57 3.84
N LYS A 308 -8.66 15.60 4.07
CA LYS A 308 -8.78 16.43 5.26
C LYS A 308 -10.07 17.25 5.28
N LEU A 309 -10.45 17.84 4.15
CA LEU A 309 -11.70 18.58 4.01
C LEU A 309 -12.91 17.68 4.27
N LEU A 310 -12.95 16.51 3.64
CA LEU A 310 -14.03 15.54 3.86
C LEU A 310 -14.13 15.12 5.33
N LYS A 311 -12.99 14.82 5.96
CA LYS A 311 -12.93 14.47 7.38
C LYS A 311 -13.44 15.60 8.28
N ASP A 312 -13.11 16.84 7.97
CA ASP A 312 -13.52 18.00 8.76
C ASP A 312 -15.01 18.33 8.62
N LEU A 313 -15.57 18.14 7.42
CA LEU A 313 -17.02 18.32 7.17
C LEU A 313 -17.85 17.22 7.82
N THR A 314 -17.37 15.99 7.80
CA THR A 314 -18.12 14.85 8.38
C THR A 314 -17.97 14.74 9.90
N ASN A 315 -16.94 15.37 10.48
CA ASN A 315 -16.66 15.35 11.92
C ASN A 315 -16.33 16.77 12.42
N PRO A 316 -17.32 17.65 12.55
CA PRO A 316 -17.13 19.00 13.08
C PRO A 316 -16.61 18.97 14.51
N LEU A 317 -15.74 19.92 14.87
CA LEU A 317 -15.19 20.04 16.21
C LEU A 317 -16.22 20.62 17.18
N THR A 318 -16.10 20.24 18.46
CA THR A 318 -16.88 20.83 19.59
C THR A 318 -15.99 21.62 20.55
N ASP A 319 -14.68 21.41 20.52
CA ASP A 319 -13.71 22.10 21.35
C ASP A 319 -13.50 23.54 20.84
N LEU A 320 -13.83 24.53 21.68
CA LEU A 320 -13.78 25.96 21.33
C LEU A 320 -12.36 26.43 20.97
N ASP A 321 -11.34 25.94 21.67
CA ASP A 321 -9.96 26.34 21.40
C ASP A 321 -9.49 25.81 20.04
N LEU A 322 -9.85 24.57 19.71
CA LEU A 322 -9.51 23.99 18.40
C LEU A 322 -10.30 24.65 17.26
N ILE A 323 -11.56 25.00 17.50
CA ILE A 323 -12.39 25.76 16.53
C ILE A 323 -11.78 27.13 16.30
N SER A 324 -11.45 27.88 17.37
CA SER A 324 -10.85 29.21 17.27
C SER A 324 -9.53 29.16 16.52
N GLN A 325 -8.63 28.20 16.84
CA GLN A 325 -7.37 28.03 16.11
C GLN A 325 -7.59 27.76 14.62
N ARG A 326 -8.62 26.98 14.27
CA ARG A 326 -8.94 26.70 12.86
C ARG A 326 -9.49 27.94 12.15
N LEU A 327 -10.35 28.70 12.81
CA LEU A 327 -10.91 29.96 12.29
C LEU A 327 -9.81 31.02 12.13
N ASP A 328 -8.87 31.12 13.09
CA ASP A 328 -7.72 32.00 12.97
C ASP A 328 -6.87 31.70 11.74
N LEU A 329 -6.65 30.40 11.42
CA LEU A 329 -5.96 30.00 10.20
C LEU A 329 -6.73 30.40 8.93
N VAL A 330 -8.06 30.19 8.93
CA VAL A 330 -8.92 30.59 7.80
C VAL A 330 -8.84 32.10 7.62
N ASN A 331 -8.98 32.88 8.72
CA ASN A 331 -8.91 34.33 8.67
C ASN A 331 -7.54 34.83 8.17
N PHE A 332 -6.45 34.20 8.64
CA PHE A 332 -5.11 34.53 8.13
C PHE A 332 -5.02 34.38 6.60
N PHE A 333 -5.52 33.26 6.06
CA PHE A 333 -5.49 33.05 4.62
C PHE A 333 -6.46 33.98 3.87
N TYR A 334 -7.60 34.29 4.46
CA TYR A 334 -8.56 35.24 3.91
C TYR A 334 -7.98 36.67 3.82
N ASP A 335 -7.41 37.18 4.90
CA ASP A 335 -6.84 38.53 4.96
C ASP A 335 -5.59 38.70 4.10
N LYS A 336 -4.84 37.62 3.89
CA LYS A 336 -3.59 37.62 3.09
C LYS A 336 -3.76 37.06 1.69
N TYR A 337 -5.01 36.76 1.31
CA TYR A 337 -5.31 36.04 0.08
C TYR A 337 -4.61 36.60 -1.16
N ASP A 338 -4.76 37.89 -1.42
CA ASP A 338 -4.20 38.53 -2.62
C ASP A 338 -2.67 38.55 -2.64
N SER A 339 -2.04 38.58 -1.47
CA SER A 339 -0.58 38.69 -1.35
C SER A 339 0.18 37.39 -1.40
N ILE A 340 -0.46 36.26 -1.03
CA ILE A 340 0.21 34.96 -0.87
C ILE A 340 -0.43 33.82 -1.65
N LYS A 341 -1.67 33.98 -2.15
CA LYS A 341 -2.41 32.93 -2.84
C LYS A 341 -1.63 32.31 -3.98
N VAL A 342 -1.21 33.13 -4.94
CA VAL A 342 -0.52 32.67 -6.17
C VAL A 342 0.75 31.91 -5.83
N GLU A 343 1.48 32.37 -4.80
CA GLU A 343 2.73 31.75 -4.39
C GLU A 343 2.49 30.39 -3.70
N ILE A 344 1.47 30.31 -2.83
CA ILE A 344 1.08 29.06 -2.18
C ILE A 344 0.53 28.07 -3.21
N GLU A 345 -0.40 28.47 -4.07
CA GLU A 345 -0.97 27.60 -5.10
C GLU A 345 0.10 26.98 -6.00
N LYS A 346 1.08 27.78 -6.45
CA LYS A 346 2.23 27.27 -7.22
C LYS A 346 3.03 26.22 -6.46
N LYS A 347 3.17 26.36 -5.13
CA LYS A 347 3.93 25.42 -4.31
C LYS A 347 3.16 24.14 -4.02
N ILE A 348 1.83 24.22 -3.85
CA ILE A 348 0.98 23.04 -3.57
C ILE A 348 0.49 22.34 -4.84
N LEU A 349 0.45 23.03 -5.98
CA LEU A 349 0.06 22.43 -7.26
C LEU A 349 0.92 21.18 -7.56
N HIS A 350 0.29 20.06 -7.93
CA HIS A 350 0.95 18.77 -8.14
C HIS A 350 1.76 18.29 -6.91
N PHE A 351 1.26 18.58 -5.71
CA PHE A 351 1.86 18.07 -4.49
C PHE A 351 1.55 16.55 -4.39
N PRO A 352 2.57 15.68 -4.30
CA PRO A 352 2.35 14.24 -4.28
C PRO A 352 1.75 13.75 -2.96
N ASP A 353 1.06 12.62 -3.00
CA ASP A 353 0.58 11.95 -1.80
C ASP A 353 1.74 11.24 -1.08
N LEU A 354 2.37 11.96 -0.17
CA LEU A 354 3.54 11.49 0.57
C LEU A 354 3.24 10.25 1.42
N ALA A 355 2.07 10.23 2.07
CA ALA A 355 1.71 9.15 2.97
C ALA A 355 1.58 7.83 2.20
N ARG A 356 0.83 7.84 1.10
CA ARG A 356 0.65 6.67 0.24
C ARG A 356 1.95 6.21 -0.40
N SER A 357 2.76 7.13 -0.93
CA SER A 357 4.06 6.79 -1.52
C SER A 357 5.01 6.19 -0.48
N LEU A 358 5.07 6.76 0.74
CA LEU A 358 5.89 6.24 1.82
C LEU A 358 5.47 4.83 2.23
N ASN A 359 4.17 4.58 2.34
CA ASN A 359 3.67 3.25 2.69
C ASN A 359 3.94 2.21 1.60
N ARG A 360 3.78 2.53 0.32
CA ARG A 360 4.20 1.62 -0.76
C ARG A 360 5.69 1.26 -0.67
N VAL A 361 6.55 2.25 -0.41
CA VAL A 361 7.99 2.01 -0.23
C VAL A 361 8.27 1.15 1.01
N SER A 362 7.64 1.44 2.16
CA SER A 362 7.86 0.68 3.41
C SER A 362 7.41 -0.77 3.29
N LEU A 363 6.37 -1.03 2.50
CA LEU A 363 5.88 -2.38 2.19
C LEU A 363 6.69 -3.08 1.07
N GLY A 364 7.71 -2.41 0.50
CA GLY A 364 8.55 -2.94 -0.57
C GLY A 364 7.82 -3.06 -1.92
N ARG A 365 6.82 -2.21 -2.15
CA ARG A 365 6.04 -2.12 -3.40
C ARG A 365 6.27 -0.80 -4.13
N GLY A 366 6.95 0.14 -3.46
CA GLY A 366 7.28 1.43 -4.06
C GLY A 366 8.20 1.25 -5.27
N GLY A 367 7.87 1.96 -6.33
CA GLY A 367 8.68 2.07 -7.54
C GLY A 367 9.52 3.35 -7.57
N PRO A 368 10.27 3.57 -8.65
CA PRO A 368 11.06 4.78 -8.84
C PRO A 368 10.22 6.06 -8.74
N ARG A 369 8.97 6.03 -9.20
CA ARG A 369 8.05 7.17 -9.12
C ARG A 369 7.64 7.50 -7.68
N ASP A 370 7.52 6.50 -6.79
CA ASP A 370 7.23 6.74 -5.38
C ASP A 370 8.40 7.44 -4.68
N LEU A 371 9.63 7.01 -4.99
CA LEU A 371 10.83 7.68 -4.46
C LEU A 371 10.92 9.14 -4.94
N LEU A 372 10.60 9.40 -6.21
CA LEU A 372 10.51 10.76 -6.74
C LEU A 372 9.39 11.57 -6.07
N ALA A 373 8.23 10.96 -5.84
CA ALA A 373 7.10 11.58 -5.15
C ALA A 373 7.50 12.00 -3.72
N ILE A 374 8.18 11.11 -2.99
CA ILE A 374 8.72 11.41 -1.65
C ILE A 374 9.72 12.57 -1.73
N CYS A 375 10.69 12.51 -2.65
CA CYS A 375 11.68 13.56 -2.83
C CYS A 375 11.04 14.92 -3.12
N LYS A 376 10.17 14.98 -4.15
CA LYS A 376 9.45 16.21 -4.54
C LYS A 376 8.56 16.73 -3.42
N GLY A 377 7.82 15.84 -2.74
CA GLY A 377 6.93 16.23 -1.66
C GLY A 377 7.67 16.81 -0.46
N LEU A 378 8.76 16.18 -0.02
CA LEU A 378 9.60 16.69 1.06
C LEU A 378 10.20 18.06 0.70
N LYS A 379 10.70 18.23 -0.54
CA LYS A 379 11.24 19.51 -1.01
C LYS A 379 10.17 20.60 -1.07
N LYS A 380 8.98 20.28 -1.57
CA LYS A 380 7.84 21.21 -1.58
C LYS A 380 7.39 21.57 -0.16
N SER A 381 7.33 20.61 0.77
CA SER A 381 7.03 20.85 2.18
C SER A 381 8.03 21.81 2.82
N PHE A 382 9.32 21.60 2.53
CA PHE A 382 10.39 22.49 3.00
C PHE A 382 10.21 23.94 2.49
N ASN A 383 9.95 24.10 1.21
CA ASN A 383 9.76 25.43 0.61
C ASN A 383 8.48 26.11 1.09
N LEU A 384 7.39 25.33 1.27
CA LEU A 384 6.12 25.85 1.76
C LEU A 384 6.22 26.30 3.22
N SER A 385 6.84 25.47 4.08
CA SER A 385 7.00 25.79 5.49
C SER A 385 7.85 27.05 5.71
N ARG A 386 8.90 27.22 4.90
CA ARG A 386 9.73 28.43 4.92
C ARG A 386 8.93 29.66 4.51
N LEU A 387 8.17 29.59 3.42
CA LEU A 387 7.32 30.69 2.98
C LEU A 387 6.33 31.12 4.06
N LEU A 388 5.60 30.15 4.63
CA LEU A 388 4.61 30.41 5.68
C LEU A 388 5.26 30.99 6.93
N TYR A 389 6.41 30.47 7.35
CA TYR A 389 7.15 31.02 8.48
C TYR A 389 7.58 32.47 8.25
N GLU A 390 8.16 32.79 7.09
CA GLU A 390 8.58 34.15 6.74
C GLU A 390 7.41 35.16 6.71
N LYS A 391 6.22 34.71 6.25
CA LYS A 391 5.01 35.56 6.21
C LYS A 391 4.32 35.72 7.57
N THR A 392 4.57 34.81 8.52
CA THR A 392 3.92 34.77 9.84
C THR A 392 4.85 35.19 10.99
N ALA A 393 6.17 35.34 10.76
CA ALA A 393 7.18 35.61 11.80
C ALA A 393 6.91 36.86 12.64
N LYS A 394 6.04 37.76 12.19
CA LYS A 394 5.63 38.96 12.91
C LYS A 394 4.39 38.75 13.80
N VAL A 395 3.75 37.58 13.76
CA VAL A 395 2.49 37.31 14.48
C VAL A 395 2.68 36.08 15.33
N ASN A 396 2.88 36.28 16.63
CA ASN A 396 3.12 35.19 17.61
C ASN A 396 1.97 34.19 17.76
N SER A 397 0.83 34.40 17.09
CA SER A 397 -0.39 33.60 17.25
C SER A 397 -0.36 32.24 16.54
N TYR A 398 0.51 32.07 15.54
CA TYR A 398 0.45 30.87 14.68
C TYR A 398 1.51 29.81 15.04
N LYS A 399 1.40 29.22 16.21
CA LYS A 399 2.28 28.12 16.71
C LYS A 399 2.44 26.96 15.70
N PHE A 400 1.40 26.69 14.90
CA PHE A 400 1.42 25.65 13.87
C PHE A 400 2.49 25.91 12.81
N PHE A 401 2.64 27.14 12.30
CA PHE A 401 3.62 27.45 11.27
C PHE A 401 5.05 27.39 11.80
N ASN A 402 5.28 27.78 13.05
CA ASN A 402 6.57 27.64 13.71
C ASN A 402 6.94 26.17 13.84
N TYR A 403 6.02 25.33 14.33
CA TYR A 403 6.24 23.90 14.45
C TYR A 403 6.50 23.23 13.09
N PHE A 404 5.73 23.61 12.05
CA PHE A 404 5.92 23.09 10.70
C PHE A 404 7.29 23.49 10.12
N TYR A 405 7.73 24.70 10.35
CA TYR A 405 9.06 25.17 9.95
C TYR A 405 10.18 24.43 10.68
N GLU A 406 10.08 24.28 11.99
CA GLU A 406 11.05 23.52 12.78
C GLU A 406 11.15 22.08 12.31
N LEU A 407 10.00 21.39 12.12
CA LEU A 407 9.95 20.02 11.68
C LEU A 407 10.67 19.80 10.35
N THR A 408 10.50 20.72 9.41
CA THR A 408 11.06 20.58 8.06
C THR A 408 12.49 21.12 7.97
N ASN A 409 12.79 22.27 8.53
CA ASN A 409 14.03 23.00 8.26
C ASN A 409 15.21 22.62 9.18
N THR A 410 14.94 22.12 10.38
CA THR A 410 16.01 21.72 11.32
C THR A 410 16.43 20.26 11.17
N ASN A 411 15.66 19.44 10.46
CA ASN A 411 15.94 18.01 10.35
C ASN A 411 16.98 17.71 9.25
N ILE A 412 18.24 17.61 9.66
CA ILE A 412 19.37 17.28 8.76
C ILE A 412 19.16 15.95 8.03
N LYS A 413 18.52 14.95 8.68
CA LYS A 413 18.27 13.65 8.03
C LYS A 413 17.33 13.78 6.83
N ILE A 414 16.30 14.63 6.90
CA ILE A 414 15.40 14.88 5.77
C ILE A 414 16.15 15.56 4.63
N LYS A 415 16.98 16.54 4.92
CA LYS A 415 17.82 17.21 3.90
C LYS A 415 18.75 16.23 3.19
N ASN A 416 19.38 15.33 3.93
CA ASN A 416 20.26 14.31 3.36
C ASN A 416 19.49 13.31 2.47
N ILE A 417 18.28 12.90 2.87
CA ILE A 417 17.42 12.04 2.05
C ILE A 417 17.07 12.73 0.73
N ILE A 418 16.65 14.00 0.77
CA ILE A 418 16.35 14.77 -0.44
C ILE A 418 17.58 14.83 -1.36
N ALA A 419 18.74 15.21 -0.81
CA ALA A 419 19.98 15.32 -1.58
C ALA A 419 20.41 13.98 -2.19
N THR A 420 20.25 12.87 -1.46
CA THR A 420 20.57 11.53 -1.96
C THR A 420 19.63 11.14 -3.12
N LEU A 421 18.32 11.34 -2.95
CA LEU A 421 17.34 11.00 -3.97
C LEU A 421 17.50 11.88 -5.25
N GLU A 422 17.81 13.17 -5.10
CA GLU A 422 18.08 14.07 -6.26
C GLU A 422 19.33 13.67 -7.03
N LYS A 423 20.37 13.20 -6.34
CA LYS A 423 21.58 12.68 -6.98
C LYS A 423 21.34 11.32 -7.67
N ALA A 424 20.51 10.46 -7.06
CA ALA A 424 20.31 9.11 -7.51
C ALA A 424 19.31 8.99 -8.67
N LEU A 425 18.17 9.70 -8.61
CA LEU A 425 17.05 9.48 -9.51
C LEU A 425 17.19 10.26 -10.82
N SER A 426 16.98 9.58 -11.96
CA SER A 426 16.91 10.20 -13.28
C SER A 426 15.63 11.04 -13.45
N ASP A 427 15.61 11.92 -14.44
CA ASP A 427 14.46 12.79 -14.68
C ASP A 427 13.28 12.04 -15.29
N ASN A 428 13.55 11.05 -16.14
CA ASN A 428 12.54 10.16 -16.73
C ASN A 428 12.52 8.83 -16.01
N LEU A 429 11.47 8.64 -15.17
CA LEU A 429 11.32 7.44 -14.38
C LEU A 429 10.32 6.46 -14.97
N PRO A 430 10.70 5.17 -15.09
CA PRO A 430 9.79 4.11 -15.50
C PRO A 430 8.70 3.88 -14.43
N LEU A 431 7.67 3.14 -14.80
CA LEU A 431 6.62 2.74 -13.87
C LEU A 431 7.13 1.68 -12.88
N PHE A 432 7.87 0.70 -13.38
CA PHE A 432 8.38 -0.42 -12.59
C PHE A 432 9.91 -0.39 -12.49
N SER A 433 10.44 -0.82 -11.35
CA SER A 433 11.88 -0.90 -11.11
C SER A 433 12.60 -1.85 -12.09
N ARG A 434 11.90 -2.89 -12.55
CA ARG A 434 12.43 -3.86 -13.54
C ARG A 434 12.74 -3.26 -14.91
N ASP A 435 12.11 -2.13 -15.26
CA ASP A 435 12.32 -1.46 -16.53
C ASP A 435 13.69 -0.77 -16.59
N GLY A 436 14.36 -0.62 -15.44
CA GLY A 436 15.72 -0.07 -15.34
C GLY A 436 15.79 1.44 -15.62
N ASN A 437 17.00 1.95 -15.84
CA ASN A 437 17.33 3.32 -16.25
C ASN A 437 16.81 4.46 -15.33
N PHE A 438 16.50 4.16 -14.06
CA PHE A 438 15.99 5.15 -13.11
C PHE A 438 17.07 5.73 -12.18
N ILE A 439 18.28 5.17 -12.20
CA ILE A 439 19.44 5.71 -11.45
C ILE A 439 20.30 6.51 -12.41
N LYS A 440 20.68 7.73 -12.03
CA LYS A 440 21.59 8.59 -12.80
C LYS A 440 22.97 7.95 -12.97
N SER A 441 23.61 8.24 -14.09
CA SER A 441 25.03 7.93 -14.28
C SER A 441 25.88 8.69 -13.26
N LYS A 442 26.99 8.11 -12.84
CA LYS A 442 27.91 8.65 -11.81
C LYS A 442 27.35 8.67 -10.39
N PHE A 443 26.22 8.03 -10.13
CA PHE A 443 25.71 7.82 -8.78
C PHE A 443 26.35 6.64 -8.07
N ASP A 444 26.55 5.55 -8.83
CA ASP A 444 27.16 4.31 -8.36
C ASP A 444 28.14 3.80 -9.44
N GLU A 445 29.42 3.69 -9.06
CA GLU A 445 30.50 3.34 -9.99
C GLU A 445 30.39 1.89 -10.49
N GLU A 446 29.95 0.97 -9.63
CA GLU A 446 29.77 -0.43 -9.99
C GLU A 446 28.63 -0.60 -11.01
N LEU A 447 27.51 0.08 -10.77
CA LEU A 447 26.40 0.11 -11.70
C LEU A 447 26.81 0.69 -13.06
N ASP A 448 27.58 1.76 -13.08
CA ASP A 448 28.05 2.37 -14.32
C ASP A 448 29.04 1.44 -15.06
N ARG A 449 29.86 0.71 -14.33
CA ARG A 449 30.75 -0.32 -14.90
C ARG A 449 29.96 -1.45 -15.54
N VAL A 450 28.93 -1.96 -14.86
CA VAL A 450 28.05 -3.01 -15.41
C VAL A 450 27.30 -2.52 -16.65
N ARG A 451 26.80 -1.28 -16.64
CA ARG A 451 26.16 -0.65 -17.80
C ARG A 451 27.13 -0.53 -18.98
N PHE A 452 28.35 -0.12 -18.71
CA PHE A 452 29.39 -0.03 -19.75
C PHE A 452 29.61 -1.39 -20.40
N TYR A 453 29.76 -2.46 -19.61
CA TYR A 453 29.93 -3.81 -20.16
C TYR A 453 28.68 -4.27 -20.95
N ARG A 454 27.49 -4.02 -20.43
CA ARG A 454 26.24 -4.34 -21.16
C ARG A 454 26.15 -3.64 -22.50
N ASP A 455 26.40 -2.35 -22.53
CA ASP A 455 26.16 -1.51 -23.71
C ASP A 455 27.30 -1.68 -24.75
N LYS A 456 28.50 -1.99 -24.30
CA LYS A 456 29.69 -2.15 -25.15
C LYS A 456 30.14 -3.61 -25.36
N SER A 457 29.40 -4.58 -24.80
CA SER A 457 29.76 -5.99 -24.86
C SER A 457 30.03 -6.47 -26.29
N LYS A 458 29.21 -6.12 -27.26
CA LYS A 458 29.39 -6.48 -28.67
C LYS A 458 30.71 -5.94 -29.25
N ASN A 459 31.00 -4.66 -28.96
CA ASN A 459 32.22 -4.02 -29.44
C ASN A 459 33.49 -4.56 -28.76
N LEU A 460 33.36 -4.94 -27.48
CA LEU A 460 34.47 -5.57 -26.76
C LEU A 460 34.75 -6.98 -27.28
N ILE A 461 33.72 -7.76 -27.58
CA ILE A 461 33.86 -9.09 -28.18
C ILE A 461 34.52 -8.98 -29.55
N VAL A 462 34.12 -8.05 -30.41
CA VAL A 462 34.74 -7.85 -31.72
C VAL A 462 36.24 -7.48 -31.61
N LYS A 463 36.58 -6.58 -30.67
CA LYS A 463 37.97 -6.21 -30.39
C LYS A 463 38.80 -7.40 -29.90
N GLU A 464 38.22 -8.21 -29.01
CA GLU A 464 38.88 -9.42 -28.52
C GLU A 464 39.05 -10.46 -29.64
N GLU A 465 38.05 -10.63 -30.50
CA GLU A 465 38.17 -11.46 -31.71
C GLU A 465 39.31 -11.01 -32.62
N GLU A 466 39.46 -9.71 -32.88
CA GLU A 466 40.54 -9.14 -33.67
C GLU A 466 41.93 -9.37 -33.05
N LEU A 467 42.01 -9.22 -31.72
CA LEU A 467 43.26 -9.41 -30.98
C LEU A 467 43.67 -10.88 -30.98
N GLU A 468 42.72 -11.78 -30.75
CA GLU A 468 42.98 -13.21 -30.76
C GLU A 468 43.24 -13.77 -32.18
N ARG A 469 42.66 -13.20 -33.25
CA ARG A 469 43.02 -13.50 -34.64
C ARG A 469 44.48 -13.16 -34.91
N LYS A 470 44.94 -11.99 -34.41
CA LYS A 470 46.33 -11.58 -34.56
C LYS A 470 47.30 -12.48 -33.77
N ASN A 471 46.93 -12.85 -32.58
CA ASN A 471 47.78 -13.65 -31.67
C ASN A 471 47.90 -15.12 -32.16
N SER A 472 46.78 -15.68 -32.66
CA SER A 472 46.69 -17.08 -33.07
C SER A 472 47.05 -17.33 -34.54
N GLY A 473 47.03 -16.28 -35.37
CA GLY A 473 47.18 -16.40 -36.83
C GLY A 473 45.95 -17.02 -37.53
N ILE A 474 44.83 -17.20 -36.86
CA ILE A 474 43.62 -17.84 -37.38
C ILE A 474 42.64 -16.77 -37.84
N ASN A 475 42.55 -16.53 -39.14
CA ASN A 475 41.72 -15.45 -39.71
C ASN A 475 40.23 -15.60 -39.50
N ASN A 476 39.70 -16.81 -39.34
CA ASN A 476 38.27 -17.10 -39.19
C ASN A 476 37.84 -17.35 -37.73
N LEU A 477 38.66 -17.01 -36.73
CA LEU A 477 38.35 -17.18 -35.34
C LEU A 477 37.17 -16.27 -34.93
N LYS A 478 36.15 -16.84 -34.30
CA LYS A 478 34.97 -16.12 -33.78
C LYS A 478 34.72 -16.48 -32.34
N ILE A 479 34.34 -15.48 -31.56
CA ILE A 479 33.88 -15.67 -30.17
C ILE A 479 32.35 -15.68 -30.17
N LYS A 480 31.75 -16.82 -29.80
CA LYS A 480 30.29 -16.97 -29.70
C LYS A 480 29.88 -17.30 -28.30
N TYR A 481 28.74 -16.78 -27.91
CA TYR A 481 28.09 -17.15 -26.65
C TYR A 481 27.43 -18.52 -26.76
N ASN A 482 27.71 -19.39 -25.82
CA ASN A 482 27.05 -20.70 -25.70
C ASN A 482 26.47 -20.85 -24.31
N ASN A 483 25.22 -21.33 -24.19
CA ASN A 483 24.52 -21.54 -22.92
C ASN A 483 25.18 -22.59 -22.00
N TYR A 484 26.05 -23.48 -22.55
CA TYR A 484 26.77 -24.49 -21.76
C TYR A 484 28.12 -23.97 -21.22
N ARG A 485 28.81 -23.13 -22.00
CA ARG A 485 30.03 -22.44 -21.57
C ARG A 485 30.02 -21.03 -22.16
N PRO A 486 29.85 -20.01 -21.36
CA PRO A 486 29.83 -18.64 -21.85
C PRO A 486 31.18 -18.29 -22.48
N PHE A 487 31.14 -17.75 -23.72
CA PHE A 487 32.27 -17.30 -24.50
C PHE A 487 33.30 -18.40 -24.84
N GLN A 488 33.01 -19.18 -25.87
CA GLN A 488 33.97 -20.15 -26.49
C GLN A 488 34.50 -19.62 -27.80
N PHE A 489 35.77 -19.93 -28.03
CA PHE A 489 36.39 -19.75 -29.34
C PHE A 489 35.87 -20.83 -30.31
N PHE A 490 35.36 -20.40 -31.43
CA PHE A 490 34.95 -21.29 -32.54
C PHE A 490 35.87 -21.07 -33.74
N PHE A 491 36.42 -22.13 -34.22
CA PHE A 491 37.12 -22.17 -35.50
C PHE A 491 36.09 -22.51 -36.58
N CYS A 492 35.91 -21.66 -37.57
CA CYS A 492 35.09 -21.92 -38.75
C CYS A 492 36.00 -22.19 -39.95
#